data_80b5cbbe19fd7a6461c4291df5be4df1
#
_entry.id   80b5cbbe19fd7a6461c4291df5be4df1
#
_cell.length_a   1.000
_cell.length_b   1.000
_cell.length_c   1.000
_cell.angle_alpha   90.00
_cell.angle_beta   90.00
_cell.angle_gamma   90.00
#
_symmetry.space_group_name_H-M   'P 1'
#
loop_
_entity.id
_entity.type
_entity.pdbx_description
1 polymer ?
#
loop_
_entity_poly.entity_id
_entity_poly.type
_entity_poly.pdbx_seq_one_letter_code
_entity_poly.pdbx_strand_id
1 'polypeptide(L)'
;MIPKVEQLVRDMGVPLLRLSGVEADDIIGTVGRRASDEGFSVSICSPDKDFYQLLGSRTRMLKPSKSNKGDPFEAFTVDDFRVMHNNVIEPKQFIDFLALVGDSSDNIPGVEGVGPKTALALLEEYGDIDAALANAEKVKGKRARCARRDGGGRRARVDPRAHRRRAR
;
A
#
# COMPACT_ATOMS: atom_id res chain seq x y z
N MET A 1 -17.41 16.71 16.44
CA MET A 1 -15.95 16.86 16.66
C MET A 1 -15.24 17.36 15.40
N ILE A 2 -15.43 16.74 14.23
CA ILE A 2 -14.78 17.11 12.94
C ILE A 2 -14.86 18.62 12.62
N PRO A 3 -16.03 19.30 12.66
CA PRO A 3 -16.09 20.72 12.32
C PRO A 3 -15.21 21.64 13.17
N LYS A 4 -15.00 21.29 14.45
CA LYS A 4 -14.11 22.06 15.34
C LYS A 4 -12.64 21.89 14.96
N VAL A 5 -12.24 20.69 14.53
CA VAL A 5 -10.88 20.41 14.06
C VAL A 5 -10.62 21.13 12.73
N GLU A 6 -11.58 21.12 11.80
CA GLU A 6 -11.47 21.84 10.53
C GLU A 6 -11.33 23.36 10.77
N GLN A 7 -12.09 23.92 11.71
CA GLN A 7 -11.99 25.34 12.05
C GLN A 7 -10.60 25.66 12.62
N LEU A 8 -10.10 24.84 13.56
CA LEU A 8 -8.77 25.02 14.12
C LEU A 8 -7.67 25.00 13.05
N VAL A 9 -7.74 24.02 12.12
CA VAL A 9 -6.78 23.91 11.01
C VAL A 9 -6.77 25.17 10.15
N ARG A 10 -7.95 25.72 9.84
CA ARG A 10 -8.09 26.98 9.10
C ARG A 10 -7.54 28.18 9.87
N ASP A 11 -7.85 28.26 11.17
CA ASP A 11 -7.36 29.33 12.04
C ASP A 11 -5.81 29.31 12.15
N MET A 12 -5.20 28.13 12.00
CA MET A 12 -3.74 27.96 11.91
C MET A 12 -3.17 28.34 10.53
N GLY A 13 -4.00 28.72 9.57
CA GLY A 13 -3.56 29.05 8.20
C GLY A 13 -3.15 27.82 7.36
N VAL A 14 -3.49 26.61 7.80
CA VAL A 14 -3.16 25.38 7.06
C VAL A 14 -4.23 25.12 6.00
N PRO A 15 -3.86 24.92 4.71
CA PRO A 15 -4.81 24.58 3.66
C PRO A 15 -5.58 23.28 3.97
N LEU A 16 -6.90 23.32 3.80
CA LEU A 16 -7.78 22.20 4.01
C LEU A 16 -8.48 21.84 2.70
N LEU A 17 -8.21 20.64 2.20
CA LEU A 17 -8.87 20.09 1.02
C LEU A 17 -9.97 19.11 1.46
N ARG A 18 -11.17 19.31 0.93
CA ARG A 18 -12.31 18.42 1.14
C ARG A 18 -13.11 18.31 -0.15
N LEU A 19 -13.24 17.09 -0.65
CA LEU A 19 -14.06 16.78 -1.82
C LEU A 19 -15.17 15.83 -1.41
N SER A 20 -16.42 16.19 -1.70
CA SER A 20 -17.57 15.33 -1.39
C SER A 20 -17.52 14.06 -2.24
N GLY A 21 -17.69 12.90 -1.61
CA GLY A 21 -17.67 11.60 -2.28
C GLY A 21 -16.30 11.08 -2.67
N VAL A 22 -15.22 11.75 -2.24
CA VAL A 22 -13.83 11.31 -2.43
C VAL A 22 -13.21 11.02 -1.07
N GLU A 23 -12.54 9.88 -0.94
CA GLU A 23 -11.81 9.52 0.27
C GLU A 23 -10.56 10.40 0.44
N ALA A 24 -10.17 10.64 1.69
CA ALA A 24 -8.99 11.46 1.98
C ALA A 24 -7.71 10.88 1.36
N ASP A 25 -7.60 9.57 1.34
CA ASP A 25 -6.45 8.84 0.81
C ASP A 25 -6.26 9.05 -0.70
N ASP A 26 -7.37 9.12 -1.46
CA ASP A 26 -7.35 9.46 -2.89
C ASP A 26 -6.84 10.88 -3.13
N ILE A 27 -7.25 11.82 -2.26
CA ILE A 27 -6.79 13.22 -2.33
C ILE A 27 -5.29 13.27 -2.02
N ILE A 28 -4.86 12.65 -0.92
CA ILE A 28 -3.45 12.61 -0.50
C ILE A 28 -2.60 11.96 -1.59
N GLY A 29 -3.03 10.82 -2.12
CA GLY A 29 -2.33 10.09 -3.18
C GLY A 29 -2.20 10.91 -4.46
N THR A 30 -3.29 11.59 -4.86
CA THR A 30 -3.29 12.43 -6.07
C THR A 30 -2.39 13.66 -5.92
N VAL A 31 -2.52 14.38 -4.81
CA VAL A 31 -1.71 15.60 -4.55
C VAL A 31 -0.24 15.22 -4.39
N GLY A 32 0.05 14.17 -3.60
CA GLY A 32 1.42 13.73 -3.37
C GLY A 32 2.13 13.27 -4.65
N ARG A 33 1.44 12.53 -5.51
CA ARG A 33 1.99 12.11 -6.81
C ARG A 33 2.28 13.31 -7.69
N ARG A 34 1.30 14.20 -7.88
CA ARG A 34 1.49 15.40 -8.73
C ARG A 34 2.65 16.26 -8.23
N ALA A 35 2.71 16.52 -6.92
CA ALA A 35 3.82 17.28 -6.34
C ALA A 35 5.18 16.61 -6.58
N SER A 36 5.26 15.29 -6.41
CA SER A 36 6.48 14.52 -6.69
C SER A 36 6.88 14.57 -8.17
N ASP A 37 5.91 14.47 -9.08
CA ASP A 37 6.13 14.55 -10.53
C ASP A 37 6.61 15.95 -10.96
N GLU A 38 6.13 17.00 -10.28
CA GLU A 38 6.57 18.38 -10.45
C GLU A 38 7.93 18.68 -9.79
N GLY A 39 8.54 17.70 -9.12
CA GLY A 39 9.89 17.78 -8.55
C GLY A 39 9.94 18.17 -7.07
N PHE A 40 8.80 18.33 -6.40
CA PHE A 40 8.76 18.63 -4.97
C PHE A 40 9.14 17.41 -4.11
N SER A 41 9.74 17.67 -2.95
CA SER A 41 9.90 16.67 -1.90
C SER A 41 8.59 16.57 -1.11
N VAL A 42 8.02 15.38 -1.06
CA VAL A 42 6.74 15.10 -0.42
C VAL A 42 6.94 14.35 0.90
N SER A 43 6.30 14.84 1.96
CA SER A 43 6.22 14.12 3.23
C SER A 43 4.76 13.87 3.57
N ILE A 44 4.33 12.61 3.60
CA ILE A 44 2.97 12.18 3.95
C ILE A 44 2.95 11.87 5.44
N CYS A 45 2.24 12.69 6.22
CA CYS A 45 2.08 12.48 7.66
C CYS A 45 0.91 11.51 7.92
N SER A 46 1.18 10.23 7.95
CA SER A 46 0.20 9.19 8.23
C SER A 46 0.88 7.93 8.77
N PRO A 47 0.24 7.19 9.70
CA PRO A 47 0.67 5.86 10.10
C PRO A 47 0.19 4.77 9.13
N ASP A 48 -0.68 5.12 8.17
CA ASP A 48 -1.35 4.16 7.30
C ASP A 48 -0.38 3.54 6.29
N LYS A 49 -0.31 2.21 6.31
CA LYS A 49 0.56 1.42 5.43
C LYS A 49 0.17 1.51 3.95
N ASP A 50 -1.07 1.87 3.63
CA ASP A 50 -1.54 1.95 2.26
C ASP A 50 -0.79 3.03 1.46
N PHE A 51 -0.25 4.03 2.15
CA PHE A 51 0.63 5.03 1.55
C PHE A 51 2.04 4.52 1.19
N TYR A 52 2.42 3.30 1.59
CA TYR A 52 3.72 2.74 1.18
C TYR A 52 3.88 2.67 -0.34
N GLN A 53 2.79 2.43 -1.07
CA GLN A 53 2.79 2.43 -2.53
C GLN A 53 3.23 3.76 -3.17
N LEU A 54 3.20 4.87 -2.41
CA LEU A 54 3.60 6.20 -2.86
C LEU A 54 5.06 6.53 -2.57
N LEU A 55 5.75 5.70 -1.79
CA LEU A 55 7.16 5.91 -1.46
C LEU A 55 8.03 5.93 -2.72
N GLY A 56 8.98 6.82 -2.73
CA GLY A 56 9.90 6.98 -3.85
C GLY A 56 11.05 7.91 -3.51
N SER A 57 11.85 8.28 -4.49
CA SER A 57 13.03 9.13 -4.28
C SER A 57 12.70 10.52 -3.72
N ARG A 58 11.49 11.02 -3.95
CA ARG A 58 11.02 12.33 -3.47
C ARG A 58 9.87 12.23 -2.47
N THR A 59 9.34 11.04 -2.22
CA THR A 59 8.20 10.84 -1.34
C THR A 59 8.59 9.95 -0.16
N ARG A 60 8.34 10.44 1.05
CA ARG A 60 8.52 9.71 2.30
C ARG A 60 7.27 9.82 3.17
N MET A 61 7.15 8.95 4.15
CA MET A 61 6.15 9.08 5.20
C MET A 61 6.78 9.64 6.48
N LEU A 62 5.98 10.36 7.24
CA LEU A 62 6.28 10.73 8.62
C LEU A 62 5.27 10.00 9.52
N LYS A 63 5.79 9.15 10.38
CA LYS A 63 5.00 8.34 11.33
C LYS A 63 5.25 8.83 12.74
N PRO A 64 4.26 8.70 13.66
CA PRO A 64 4.52 8.94 15.08
C PRO A 64 5.68 8.06 15.55
N SER A 65 6.64 8.69 16.21
CA SER A 65 7.78 7.96 16.78
C SER A 65 7.30 7.07 17.93
N LYS A 66 7.84 5.87 17.99
CA LYS A 66 7.64 4.96 19.13
C LYS A 66 8.46 5.33 20.36
N SER A 67 9.43 6.23 20.18
CA SER A 67 10.29 6.71 21.26
C SER A 67 9.69 7.96 21.89
N ASN A 68 9.60 7.96 23.23
CA ASN A 68 9.23 9.15 23.97
C ASN A 68 10.37 10.17 24.12
N LYS A 69 11.54 9.90 23.49
CA LYS A 69 12.72 10.74 23.54
C LYS A 69 13.12 11.15 22.12
N GLY A 70 13.21 12.43 21.90
CA GLY A 70 13.62 12.98 20.59
C GLY A 70 12.46 13.50 19.76
N ASP A 71 12.56 13.36 18.46
CA ASP A 71 11.56 13.84 17.51
C ASP A 71 10.24 13.06 17.65
N PRO A 72 9.08 13.73 17.74
CA PRO A 72 7.78 13.07 17.84
C PRO A 72 7.41 12.28 16.56
N PHE A 73 8.13 12.49 15.47
CA PHE A 73 7.94 11.79 14.21
C PHE A 73 9.22 11.15 13.72
N GLU A 74 9.10 10.00 13.09
CA GLU A 74 10.17 9.31 12.38
C GLU A 74 9.86 9.26 10.89
N ALA A 75 10.88 9.50 10.06
CA ALA A 75 10.76 9.35 8.62
C ALA A 75 10.81 7.86 8.26
N PHE A 76 9.92 7.46 7.35
CA PHE A 76 9.91 6.14 6.75
C PHE A 76 10.05 6.31 5.23
N THR A 77 11.13 5.81 4.70
CA THR A 77 11.59 6.00 3.33
C THR A 77 11.38 4.75 2.47
N VAL A 78 11.70 4.86 1.19
CA VAL A 78 11.73 3.70 0.29
C VAL A 78 12.76 2.65 0.72
N ASP A 79 13.87 3.07 1.32
CA ASP A 79 14.90 2.13 1.76
C ASP A 79 14.45 1.38 3.02
N ASP A 80 13.74 2.04 3.94
CA ASP A 80 13.12 1.37 5.08
C ASP A 80 12.07 0.35 4.63
N PHE A 81 11.29 0.68 3.59
CA PHE A 81 10.34 -0.24 2.99
C PHE A 81 11.03 -1.47 2.39
N ARG A 82 12.12 -1.27 1.65
CA ARG A 82 12.90 -2.36 1.07
C ARG A 82 13.45 -3.29 2.16
N VAL A 83 14.06 -2.73 3.20
CA VAL A 83 14.57 -3.51 4.34
C VAL A 83 13.45 -4.30 5.01
N MET A 84 12.26 -3.69 5.23
CA MET A 84 11.09 -4.34 5.82
C MET A 84 10.65 -5.57 5.00
N HIS A 85 10.80 -5.52 3.68
CA HIS A 85 10.40 -6.59 2.76
C HIS A 85 11.61 -7.39 2.21
N ASN A 86 12.72 -7.46 2.95
CA ASN A 86 13.94 -8.21 2.61
C ASN A 86 14.55 -7.81 1.25
N ASN A 87 14.34 -6.59 0.79
CA ASN A 87 14.76 -6.05 -0.51
C ASN A 87 14.19 -6.82 -1.73
N VAL A 88 13.06 -7.49 -1.54
CA VAL A 88 12.42 -8.32 -2.58
C VAL A 88 11.44 -7.53 -3.43
N ILE A 89 10.69 -6.61 -2.82
CA ILE A 89 9.65 -5.85 -3.52
C ILE A 89 9.89 -4.34 -3.41
N GLU A 90 9.44 -3.64 -4.44
CA GLU A 90 9.39 -2.18 -4.48
C GLU A 90 8.02 -1.66 -3.98
N PRO A 91 7.92 -0.39 -3.53
CA PRO A 91 6.67 0.19 -3.03
C PRO A 91 5.46 -0.02 -3.95
N LYS A 92 5.64 0.08 -5.27
CA LYS A 92 4.56 -0.14 -6.26
C LYS A 92 4.01 -1.56 -6.29
N GLN A 93 4.78 -2.56 -5.82
CA GLN A 93 4.37 -3.97 -5.73
C GLN A 93 3.66 -4.28 -4.40
N PHE A 94 3.57 -3.30 -3.49
CA PHE A 94 2.95 -3.51 -2.19
C PHE A 94 1.47 -3.89 -2.29
N ILE A 95 0.77 -3.38 -3.30
CA ILE A 95 -0.63 -3.73 -3.58
C ILE A 95 -0.75 -5.22 -3.92
N ASP A 96 0.16 -5.74 -4.75
CA ASP A 96 0.17 -7.15 -5.14
C ASP A 96 0.52 -8.03 -3.93
N PHE A 97 1.44 -7.56 -3.08
CA PHE A 97 1.77 -8.23 -1.83
C PHE A 97 0.55 -8.33 -0.89
N LEU A 98 -0.19 -7.23 -0.69
CA LEU A 98 -1.41 -7.22 0.12
C LEU A 98 -2.51 -8.08 -0.49
N ALA A 99 -2.65 -8.10 -1.81
CA ALA A 99 -3.61 -8.95 -2.49
C ALA A 99 -3.31 -10.46 -2.28
N LEU A 100 -2.05 -10.84 -2.17
CA LEU A 100 -1.62 -12.22 -1.91
C LEU A 100 -1.77 -12.60 -0.43
N VAL A 101 -1.32 -11.74 0.48
CA VAL A 101 -1.32 -12.02 1.94
C VAL A 101 -2.70 -11.79 2.56
N GLY A 102 -3.45 -10.84 2.02
CA GLY A 102 -4.68 -10.32 2.60
C GLY A 102 -4.44 -9.11 3.50
N ASP A 103 -5.51 -8.36 3.70
CA ASP A 103 -5.57 -7.26 4.63
C ASP A 103 -6.93 -7.25 5.35
N SER A 104 -6.92 -7.59 6.63
CA SER A 104 -8.13 -7.65 7.43
C SER A 104 -8.77 -6.28 7.66
N SER A 105 -7.97 -5.20 7.64
CA SER A 105 -8.48 -3.83 7.81
C SER A 105 -9.40 -3.43 6.66
N ASP A 106 -9.06 -3.87 5.44
CA ASP A 106 -9.80 -3.58 4.22
C ASP A 106 -10.66 -4.74 3.71
N ASN A 107 -10.87 -5.77 4.55
CA ASN A 107 -11.59 -6.99 4.18
C ASN A 107 -11.03 -7.69 2.92
N ILE A 108 -9.73 -7.62 2.71
CA ILE A 108 -9.05 -8.35 1.64
C ILE A 108 -8.67 -9.73 2.18
N PRO A 109 -9.28 -10.83 1.67
CA PRO A 109 -9.09 -12.17 2.24
C PRO A 109 -7.69 -12.74 1.98
N GLY A 110 -6.97 -12.21 0.97
CA GLY A 110 -5.73 -12.80 0.49
C GLY A 110 -5.95 -14.15 -0.21
N VAL A 111 -4.86 -14.86 -0.46
CA VAL A 111 -4.87 -16.21 -1.04
C VAL A 111 -4.66 -17.24 0.06
N GLU A 112 -5.56 -18.20 0.18
CA GLU A 112 -5.50 -19.24 1.23
C GLU A 112 -4.15 -19.97 1.20
N GLY A 113 -3.44 -20.00 2.35
CA GLY A 113 -2.14 -20.64 2.50
C GLY A 113 -0.96 -19.86 1.95
N VAL A 114 -1.17 -18.63 1.48
CA VAL A 114 -0.11 -17.69 1.10
C VAL A 114 0.12 -16.69 2.23
N GLY A 115 1.19 -16.92 2.99
CA GLY A 115 1.66 -15.96 3.99
C GLY A 115 2.74 -15.03 3.41
N PRO A 116 3.23 -14.07 4.22
CA PRO A 116 4.20 -13.06 3.76
C PRO A 116 5.44 -13.63 3.05
N LYS A 117 6.04 -14.70 3.58
CA LYS A 117 7.20 -15.34 2.97
C LYS A 117 6.92 -15.93 1.59
N THR A 118 5.72 -16.52 1.43
CA THR A 118 5.31 -17.11 0.14
C THR A 118 4.97 -16.02 -0.86
N ALA A 119 4.31 -14.96 -0.42
CA ALA A 119 3.99 -13.81 -1.27
C ALA A 119 5.25 -13.13 -1.80
N LEU A 120 6.23 -12.85 -0.93
CA LEU A 120 7.52 -12.30 -1.36
C LEU A 120 8.21 -13.20 -2.37
N ALA A 121 8.28 -14.52 -2.13
CA ALA A 121 8.91 -15.44 -3.07
C ALA A 121 8.18 -15.54 -4.42
N LEU A 122 6.85 -15.36 -4.44
CA LEU A 122 6.09 -15.29 -5.69
C LEU A 122 6.36 -13.98 -6.45
N LEU A 123 6.41 -12.85 -5.75
CA LEU A 123 6.70 -11.56 -6.38
C LEU A 123 8.15 -11.45 -6.85
N GLU A 124 9.10 -12.09 -6.16
CA GLU A 124 10.48 -12.20 -6.60
C GLU A 124 10.61 -13.00 -7.90
N GLU A 125 9.86 -14.12 -8.00
CA GLU A 125 9.94 -15.02 -9.16
C GLU A 125 9.20 -14.50 -10.38
N TYR A 126 8.02 -13.89 -10.18
CA TYR A 126 7.10 -13.49 -11.27
C TYR A 126 6.96 -11.99 -11.47
N GLY A 127 7.39 -11.17 -10.52
CA GLY A 127 7.36 -9.72 -10.60
C GLY A 127 6.04 -9.08 -10.16
N ASP A 128 4.89 -9.61 -10.59
CA ASP A 128 3.56 -9.13 -10.20
C ASP A 128 2.56 -10.29 -10.04
N ILE A 129 1.38 -9.96 -9.52
CA ILE A 129 0.33 -10.96 -9.26
C ILE A 129 -0.25 -11.54 -10.55
N ASP A 130 -0.35 -10.76 -11.62
CA ASP A 130 -0.91 -11.21 -12.89
C ASP A 130 0.01 -12.26 -13.54
N ALA A 131 1.33 -12.02 -13.51
CA ALA A 131 2.32 -12.98 -13.97
C ALA A 131 2.37 -14.24 -13.08
N ALA A 132 2.23 -14.10 -11.77
CA ALA A 132 2.16 -15.24 -10.85
C ALA A 132 0.92 -16.11 -11.13
N LEU A 133 -0.25 -15.49 -11.38
CA LEU A 133 -1.48 -16.20 -11.74
C LEU A 133 -1.37 -16.90 -13.11
N ALA A 134 -0.78 -16.25 -14.10
CA ALA A 134 -0.56 -16.85 -15.43
C ALA A 134 0.34 -18.10 -15.37
N ASN A 135 1.24 -18.18 -14.38
CA ASN A 135 2.15 -19.30 -14.18
C ASN A 135 1.75 -20.23 -13.02
N ALA A 136 0.54 -20.12 -12.50
CA ALA A 136 0.07 -20.87 -11.34
C ALA A 136 0.23 -22.38 -11.46
N GLU A 137 0.14 -22.95 -12.67
CA GLU A 137 0.33 -24.38 -12.93
C GLU A 137 1.80 -24.83 -12.77
N LYS A 138 2.75 -23.91 -12.94
CA LYS A 138 4.19 -24.18 -12.81
C LYS A 138 4.69 -24.09 -11.37
N VAL A 139 3.89 -23.45 -10.49
CA VAL A 139 4.22 -23.27 -9.07
C VAL A 139 4.21 -24.63 -8.36
N LYS A 140 5.36 -25.09 -7.87
CA LYS A 140 5.53 -26.43 -7.24
C LYS A 140 5.23 -26.42 -5.73
N GLY A 141 4.73 -27.55 -5.20
CA GLY A 141 4.60 -27.81 -3.76
C GLY A 141 3.32 -27.26 -3.14
N LYS A 142 3.38 -26.84 -1.87
CA LYS A 142 2.25 -26.20 -1.14
C LYS A 142 1.73 -24.96 -1.86
N ARG A 143 2.61 -24.23 -2.55
CA ARG A 143 2.30 -23.05 -3.38
C ARG A 143 1.31 -23.41 -4.52
N ALA A 144 1.49 -24.58 -5.16
CA ALA A 144 0.62 -25.03 -6.25
C ALA A 144 -0.81 -25.35 -5.79
N ARG A 145 -1.00 -25.78 -4.54
CA ARG A 145 -2.34 -26.10 -4.02
C ARG A 145 -3.19 -24.85 -3.81
N CYS A 146 -2.56 -23.74 -3.41
CA CYS A 146 -3.26 -22.46 -3.23
C CYS A 146 -3.71 -21.88 -4.57
N ALA A 147 -2.83 -21.83 -5.56
CA ALA A 147 -3.12 -21.29 -6.89
C ALA A 147 -4.18 -22.13 -7.67
N ARG A 148 -4.29 -23.44 -7.41
CA ARG A 148 -5.26 -24.34 -8.09
C ARG A 148 -6.65 -24.36 -7.45
N ARG A 149 -6.79 -24.09 -6.16
CA ARG A 149 -8.07 -24.13 -5.45
C ARG A 149 -9.02 -23.04 -5.89
N ASP A 150 -8.51 -21.89 -6.28
CA ASP A 150 -9.32 -20.75 -6.73
C ASP A 150 -9.76 -20.86 -8.20
N GLY A 151 -9.17 -21.79 -8.98
CA GLY A 151 -9.56 -22.07 -10.36
C GLY A 151 -10.84 -22.92 -10.54
N GLY A 152 -11.37 -23.51 -9.47
CA GLY A 152 -12.48 -24.48 -9.54
C GLY A 152 -13.75 -24.18 -8.74
N GLY A 153 -13.84 -23.06 -8.05
CA GLY A 153 -15.03 -22.76 -7.27
C GLY A 153 -15.15 -21.29 -6.90
N ARG A 154 -16.09 -20.60 -7.57
CA ARG A 154 -16.46 -19.19 -7.37
C ARG A 154 -15.23 -18.27 -7.26
N ARG A 155 -14.90 -17.66 -8.37
CA ARG A 155 -13.97 -16.54 -8.45
C ARG A 155 -14.29 -15.56 -7.32
N ALA A 156 -13.53 -15.59 -6.23
CA ALA A 156 -13.31 -14.38 -5.46
C ALA A 156 -12.62 -13.45 -6.47
N ARG A 157 -13.40 -12.58 -7.10
CA ARG A 157 -12.85 -11.49 -7.90
C ARG A 157 -12.10 -10.61 -6.90
N VAL A 158 -10.83 -10.90 -6.70
CA VAL A 158 -9.89 -9.87 -6.32
C VAL A 158 -9.92 -8.92 -7.50
N ASP A 159 -10.71 -7.86 -7.40
CA ASP A 159 -10.70 -6.81 -8.40
C ASP A 159 -9.43 -5.99 -8.17
N PRO A 160 -8.33 -6.25 -8.94
CA PRO A 160 -7.10 -5.48 -8.80
C PRO A 160 -7.34 -4.03 -9.19
N ARG A 161 -8.52 -3.70 -9.73
CA ARG A 161 -8.93 -2.35 -10.08
C ARG A 161 -9.54 -1.60 -8.89
N ALA A 162 -9.93 -2.28 -7.81
CA ALA A 162 -10.45 -1.60 -6.62
C ALA A 162 -9.36 -0.71 -6.01
N HIS A 163 -8.13 -1.22 -5.87
CA HIS A 163 -7.00 -0.40 -5.42
C HIS A 163 -6.45 0.53 -6.50
N ARG A 164 -6.50 0.14 -7.80
CA ARG A 164 -6.07 1.05 -8.88
C ARG A 164 -7.05 2.21 -9.11
N ARG A 165 -8.32 2.08 -8.71
CA ARG A 165 -9.28 3.19 -8.73
C ARG A 165 -9.02 4.23 -7.63
N ARG A 166 -8.37 3.82 -6.55
CA ARG A 166 -7.95 4.74 -5.47
C ARG A 166 -6.68 5.55 -5.80
N ALA A 167 -5.98 5.22 -6.87
CA ALA A 167 -4.70 5.83 -7.26
C ALA A 167 -4.73 6.58 -8.62
N ARG A 168 -5.95 6.92 -9.14
CA ARG A 168 -6.10 7.73 -10.36
C ARG A 168 -6.67 9.10 -10.09
#